data_9e3756e6fa2ad9a028d92c8ffd1c827b
#
_entry.id   9e3756e6fa2ad9a028d92c8ffd1c827b
#
_cell.length_a   1.000
_cell.length_b   1.000
_cell.length_c   1.000
_cell.angle_alpha   90.00
_cell.angle_beta   90.00
_cell.angle_gamma   90.00
#
_symmetry.space_group_name_H-M   'P 1'
#
loop_
_entity.id
_entity.type
_entity.pdbx_description
1 polymer ?
#
loop_
_entity_poly.entity_id
_entity_poly.type
_entity_poly.pdbx_seq_one_letter_code
_entity_poly.pdbx_strand_id
1 'polypeptide(L)'
;MSEEIHEEIHEEIHEEIHEEIHEEIHEEIHEEIHEEIHEELQTLNGTQKISLRITGEDMNAGSGYKLDSVLTSLSNFEKLVNKTYLHINDRDRFRESDSDKISIRLLEVKEGSFLSELAIKYQDIIVPALPLVINNSDMIWGAIKSSYDFIKAKTKAIKEGKEVVVTQNADGNVMNVSNNSNGIVNITVNNGIPDLANKLKPEFQAMARSIDGESVEKIEISELNDQGSVQNLSFDLKDKELFKVSTFTQDDEIAITGKIIDGNFVYKNGRIQIRNSSAIPDGEYKFSVSENLHAEEKWRDMFLQERPYYCKRRVEFDPSNPGLKVLEVIITDWDEKQWEDVG
;
A
#
# COMPACT_ATOMS: atom_id res chain seq x y z
N MET A 1 -61.63 27.10 -37.25
CA MET A 1 -61.32 25.90 -38.09
C MET A 1 -60.06 26.09 -38.94
N SER A 2 -59.84 27.19 -39.62
CA SER A 2 -58.64 27.36 -40.46
C SER A 2 -57.38 27.75 -39.64
N GLU A 3 -57.52 28.48 -38.58
CA GLU A 3 -56.42 28.87 -37.68
C GLU A 3 -55.97 27.74 -36.73
N GLU A 4 -56.91 26.95 -36.19
CA GLU A 4 -56.64 25.81 -35.34
C GLU A 4 -55.84 24.70 -36.08
N ILE A 5 -56.18 24.45 -37.36
CA ILE A 5 -55.47 23.48 -38.18
C ILE A 5 -54.04 23.98 -38.49
N HIS A 6 -53.84 25.29 -38.57
CA HIS A 6 -52.51 25.85 -38.80
C HIS A 6 -51.60 25.80 -37.56
N GLU A 7 -52.18 25.94 -36.38
CA GLU A 7 -51.47 25.83 -35.12
C GLU A 7 -51.07 24.36 -34.84
N GLU A 8 -51.99 23.39 -35.01
CA GLU A 8 -51.69 21.97 -34.86
C GLU A 8 -50.57 21.49 -35.80
N ILE A 9 -50.61 21.86 -37.08
CA ILE A 9 -49.56 21.51 -38.03
C ILE A 9 -48.21 22.18 -37.67
N HIS A 10 -48.25 23.36 -37.11
CA HIS A 10 -47.03 24.06 -36.72
C HIS A 10 -46.40 23.43 -35.43
N GLU A 11 -47.21 22.96 -34.50
CA GLU A 11 -46.73 22.25 -33.31
C GLU A 11 -46.15 20.86 -33.68
N GLU A 12 -46.87 20.07 -34.51
CA GLU A 12 -46.36 18.77 -34.95
C GLU A 12 -45.04 18.87 -35.74
N ILE A 13 -44.92 19.82 -36.64
CA ILE A 13 -43.67 20.03 -37.39
C ILE A 13 -42.55 20.51 -36.45
N HIS A 14 -42.88 21.29 -35.45
CA HIS A 14 -41.87 21.79 -34.50
C HIS A 14 -41.40 20.68 -33.56
N GLU A 15 -42.27 19.78 -33.12
CA GLU A 15 -41.88 18.62 -32.29
C GLU A 15 -41.05 17.61 -33.11
N GLU A 16 -41.49 17.23 -34.33
CA GLU A 16 -40.70 16.32 -35.19
C GLU A 16 -39.30 16.87 -35.50
N ILE A 17 -39.20 18.13 -35.89
CA ILE A 17 -37.88 18.75 -36.15
C ILE A 17 -37.02 18.83 -34.89
N HIS A 18 -37.65 19.03 -33.74
CA HIS A 18 -36.90 19.13 -32.48
C HIS A 18 -36.39 17.75 -32.02
N GLU A 19 -37.19 16.69 -32.21
CA GLU A 19 -36.76 15.31 -31.91
C GLU A 19 -35.66 14.83 -32.87
N GLU A 20 -35.83 15.02 -34.21
CA GLU A 20 -34.80 14.64 -35.19
C GLU A 20 -33.47 15.36 -34.96
N ILE A 21 -33.49 16.69 -34.72
CA ILE A 21 -32.28 17.45 -34.45
C ILE A 21 -31.65 17.01 -33.12
N HIS A 22 -32.45 16.67 -32.11
CA HIS A 22 -31.91 16.25 -30.81
C HIS A 22 -31.29 14.84 -30.89
N GLU A 23 -31.88 13.92 -31.66
CA GLU A 23 -31.30 12.59 -31.88
C GLU A 23 -30.00 12.68 -32.72
N GLU A 24 -29.99 13.41 -33.83
CA GLU A 24 -28.80 13.56 -34.69
C GLU A 24 -27.63 14.23 -33.90
N ILE A 25 -27.91 15.30 -33.16
CA ILE A 25 -26.86 15.98 -32.34
C ILE A 25 -26.39 15.06 -31.23
N HIS A 26 -27.26 14.25 -30.62
CA HIS A 26 -26.87 13.33 -29.56
C HIS A 26 -26.03 12.17 -30.09
N GLU A 27 -26.34 11.64 -31.27
CA GLU A 27 -25.56 10.58 -31.92
C GLU A 27 -24.18 11.14 -32.40
N GLU A 28 -24.15 12.28 -33.09
CA GLU A 28 -22.89 12.92 -33.53
C GLU A 28 -21.96 13.25 -32.33
N ILE A 29 -22.50 13.86 -31.29
CA ILE A 29 -21.70 14.17 -30.08
C ILE A 29 -21.24 12.89 -29.40
N HIS A 30 -22.06 11.84 -29.37
CA HIS A 30 -21.69 10.57 -28.76
C HIS A 30 -20.64 9.84 -29.59
N GLU A 31 -20.70 9.86 -30.90
CA GLU A 31 -19.68 9.30 -31.80
C GLU A 31 -18.38 10.12 -31.75
N GLU A 32 -18.42 11.44 -31.81
CA GLU A 32 -17.22 12.31 -31.69
C GLU A 32 -16.51 12.14 -30.33
N ILE A 33 -17.28 12.13 -29.24
CA ILE A 33 -16.71 11.90 -27.90
C ILE A 33 -16.16 10.47 -27.79
N HIS A 34 -16.79 9.50 -28.42
CA HIS A 34 -16.31 8.11 -28.41
C HIS A 34 -15.08 7.91 -29.27
N GLU A 35 -14.97 8.60 -30.41
CA GLU A 35 -13.77 8.61 -31.26
C GLU A 35 -12.63 9.40 -30.64
N GLU A 36 -12.87 10.59 -30.06
CA GLU A 36 -11.85 11.37 -29.33
C GLU A 36 -11.32 10.59 -28.11
N ILE A 37 -12.19 9.95 -27.32
CA ILE A 37 -11.76 9.10 -26.20
C ILE A 37 -10.98 7.89 -26.71
N HIS A 38 -11.30 7.33 -27.85
CA HIS A 38 -10.57 6.19 -28.42
C HIS A 38 -9.24 6.59 -29.07
N GLU A 39 -9.10 7.79 -29.64
CA GLU A 39 -7.82 8.30 -30.17
C GLU A 39 -6.84 8.75 -29.07
N GLU A 40 -7.32 9.23 -27.93
CA GLU A 40 -6.46 9.61 -26.80
C GLU A 40 -6.00 8.44 -25.92
N LEU A 41 -6.60 7.25 -26.03
CA LEU A 41 -6.16 6.05 -25.35
C LEU A 41 -4.89 5.47 -26.01
N GLN A 42 -3.74 6.12 -25.80
CA GLN A 42 -2.45 5.56 -26.21
C GLN A 42 -2.20 4.27 -25.45
N THR A 43 -2.22 3.14 -26.15
CA THR A 43 -1.77 1.87 -25.60
C THR A 43 -0.26 1.73 -25.73
N LEU A 44 0.38 1.34 -24.64
CA LEU A 44 1.82 1.07 -24.63
C LEU A 44 2.10 -0.42 -24.74
N ASN A 45 3.02 -0.73 -25.65
CA ASN A 45 3.57 -2.07 -25.82
C ASN A 45 5.08 -2.01 -25.57
N GLY A 46 5.63 -2.99 -24.87
CA GLY A 46 7.05 -2.96 -24.60
C GLY A 46 7.63 -4.26 -24.08
N THR A 47 8.95 -4.22 -23.93
CA THR A 47 9.72 -5.29 -23.32
C THR A 47 10.76 -4.67 -22.39
N GLN A 48 10.72 -5.06 -21.11
CA GLN A 48 11.74 -4.68 -20.13
C GLN A 48 12.61 -5.88 -19.80
N LYS A 49 13.91 -5.67 -19.75
CA LYS A 49 14.87 -6.71 -19.34
C LYS A 49 15.25 -6.48 -17.89
N ILE A 50 15.11 -7.52 -17.09
CA ILE A 50 15.36 -7.49 -15.65
C ILE A 50 16.38 -8.58 -15.32
N SER A 51 17.34 -8.24 -14.48
CA SER A 51 18.27 -9.17 -13.85
C SER A 51 17.79 -9.48 -12.44
N LEU A 52 17.64 -10.74 -12.10
CA LEU A 52 17.40 -11.20 -10.73
C LEU A 52 18.61 -12.01 -10.27
N ARG A 53 19.29 -11.55 -9.22
CA ARG A 53 20.47 -12.17 -8.64
C ARG A 53 20.23 -12.56 -7.21
N ILE A 54 20.57 -13.80 -6.85
CA ILE A 54 20.52 -14.30 -5.47
C ILE A 54 21.95 -14.72 -5.09
N THR A 55 22.45 -14.19 -3.98
CA THR A 55 23.79 -14.50 -3.45
C THR A 55 23.70 -15.15 -2.08
N GLY A 56 24.69 -15.95 -1.73
CA GLY A 56 24.81 -16.68 -0.47
C GLY A 56 25.63 -17.96 -0.64
N GLU A 57 25.92 -18.63 0.46
CA GLU A 57 26.72 -19.86 0.43
C GLU A 57 26.08 -20.98 -0.40
N ASP A 58 24.74 -21.12 -0.31
CA ASP A 58 23.96 -22.11 -1.06
C ASP A 58 23.49 -21.59 -2.43
N MET A 59 24.11 -20.50 -2.92
CA MET A 59 23.75 -19.85 -4.18
C MET A 59 24.96 -19.75 -5.11
N ASN A 60 25.66 -20.85 -5.32
CA ASN A 60 26.81 -20.89 -6.20
C ASN A 60 26.82 -22.16 -7.08
N ALA A 61 27.48 -22.10 -8.23
CA ALA A 61 27.52 -23.19 -9.20
C ALA A 61 28.21 -24.46 -8.67
N GLY A 62 29.09 -24.34 -7.66
CA GLY A 62 29.83 -25.47 -7.10
C GLY A 62 29.01 -26.35 -6.16
N SER A 63 28.16 -25.73 -5.32
CA SER A 63 27.25 -26.43 -4.37
C SER A 63 25.83 -26.62 -4.92
N GLY A 64 25.50 -25.96 -6.02
CA GLY A 64 24.14 -25.86 -6.55
C GLY A 64 23.37 -24.68 -5.96
N TYR A 65 22.11 -24.56 -6.36
CA TYR A 65 21.23 -23.46 -5.93
C TYR A 65 20.11 -23.98 -5.05
N LYS A 66 19.87 -23.35 -3.91
CA LYS A 66 18.76 -23.66 -3.02
C LYS A 66 17.43 -23.40 -3.73
N LEU A 67 16.81 -24.45 -4.22
CA LEU A 67 15.70 -24.41 -5.16
C LEU A 67 14.48 -23.65 -4.61
N ASP A 68 14.13 -23.84 -3.33
CA ASP A 68 12.98 -23.14 -2.72
C ASP A 68 13.17 -21.62 -2.68
N SER A 69 14.38 -21.14 -2.47
CA SER A 69 14.71 -19.71 -2.48
C SER A 69 14.64 -19.12 -3.89
N VAL A 70 15.12 -19.88 -4.89
CA VAL A 70 15.02 -19.50 -6.30
C VAL A 70 13.55 -19.43 -6.73
N LEU A 71 12.77 -20.48 -6.47
CA LEU A 71 11.35 -20.53 -6.83
C LEU A 71 10.54 -19.47 -6.10
N THR A 72 10.82 -19.25 -4.81
CA THR A 72 10.16 -18.19 -4.03
C THR A 72 10.44 -16.82 -4.63
N SER A 73 11.68 -16.53 -5.00
CA SER A 73 12.05 -15.24 -5.58
C SER A 73 11.42 -15.02 -6.94
N LEU A 74 11.49 -16.01 -7.84
CA LEU A 74 10.89 -15.94 -9.17
C LEU A 74 9.37 -15.83 -9.12
N SER A 75 8.70 -16.64 -8.29
CA SER A 75 7.24 -16.61 -8.15
C SER A 75 6.74 -15.29 -7.54
N ASN A 76 7.45 -14.73 -6.55
CA ASN A 76 7.06 -13.43 -6.01
C ASN A 76 7.36 -12.29 -7.00
N PHE A 77 8.45 -12.38 -7.77
CA PHE A 77 8.70 -11.43 -8.85
C PHE A 77 7.58 -11.45 -9.89
N GLU A 78 7.15 -12.63 -10.34
CA GLU A 78 6.01 -12.78 -11.24
C GLU A 78 4.73 -12.11 -10.67
N LYS A 79 4.44 -12.35 -9.40
CA LYS A 79 3.29 -11.71 -8.73
C LYS A 79 3.42 -10.20 -8.65
N LEU A 80 4.62 -9.66 -8.40
CA LEU A 80 4.87 -8.22 -8.43
C LEU A 80 4.51 -7.64 -9.80
N VAL A 81 5.00 -8.25 -10.87
CA VAL A 81 4.73 -7.81 -12.25
C VAL A 81 3.22 -7.87 -12.57
N ASN A 82 2.59 -9.01 -12.29
CA ASN A 82 1.17 -9.22 -12.60
C ASN A 82 0.26 -8.25 -11.80
N LYS A 83 0.53 -8.05 -10.52
CA LYS A 83 -0.23 -7.10 -9.69
C LYS A 83 -0.04 -5.66 -10.14
N THR A 84 1.18 -5.31 -10.56
CA THR A 84 1.48 -3.97 -11.08
C THR A 84 0.75 -3.74 -12.40
N TYR A 85 0.77 -4.71 -13.31
CA TYR A 85 0.03 -4.65 -14.56
C TYR A 85 -1.48 -4.47 -14.31
N LEU A 86 -2.07 -5.25 -13.40
CA LEU A 86 -3.47 -5.12 -13.05
C LEU A 86 -3.79 -3.74 -12.46
N HIS A 87 -2.93 -3.23 -11.57
CA HIS A 87 -3.13 -1.92 -10.96
C HIS A 87 -3.05 -0.78 -11.97
N ILE A 88 -2.08 -0.83 -12.88
CA ILE A 88 -1.94 0.18 -13.95
C ILE A 88 -3.17 0.19 -14.88
N ASN A 89 -3.75 -0.98 -15.14
CA ASN A 89 -4.94 -1.11 -16.00
C ASN A 89 -6.27 -1.01 -15.22
N ASP A 90 -6.25 -0.55 -13.97
CA ASP A 90 -7.43 -0.46 -13.09
C ASP A 90 -8.27 -1.75 -13.04
N ARG A 91 -7.57 -2.88 -12.82
CA ARG A 91 -8.19 -4.22 -12.77
C ARG A 91 -7.91 -4.90 -11.44
N ASP A 92 -8.91 -5.61 -10.94
CA ASP A 92 -8.80 -6.34 -9.67
C ASP A 92 -8.36 -7.80 -9.83
N ARG A 93 -8.53 -8.39 -11.00
CA ARG A 93 -8.29 -9.82 -11.22
C ARG A 93 -7.61 -10.07 -12.55
N PHE A 94 -6.64 -10.98 -12.53
CA PHE A 94 -6.02 -11.54 -13.71
C PHE A 94 -7.02 -12.47 -14.43
N ARG A 95 -7.19 -12.28 -15.73
CA ARG A 95 -8.06 -13.09 -16.60
C ARG A 95 -7.19 -13.89 -17.55
N GLU A 96 -7.73 -14.95 -18.13
CA GLU A 96 -7.02 -15.76 -19.13
C GLU A 96 -6.55 -14.92 -20.33
N SER A 97 -7.35 -13.96 -20.76
CA SER A 97 -6.98 -12.99 -21.81
C SER A 97 -5.82 -12.06 -21.46
N ASP A 98 -5.45 -11.94 -20.18
CA ASP A 98 -4.33 -11.10 -19.77
C ASP A 98 -3.00 -11.84 -19.93
N SER A 99 -2.99 -13.18 -19.98
CA SER A 99 -1.79 -13.98 -20.23
C SER A 99 -1.16 -13.71 -21.59
N ASP A 100 -1.94 -13.27 -22.56
CA ASP A 100 -1.45 -12.87 -23.88
C ASP A 100 -0.89 -11.43 -23.86
N LYS A 101 -1.34 -10.62 -22.89
CA LYS A 101 -0.99 -9.20 -22.79
C LYS A 101 0.22 -8.92 -21.87
N ILE A 102 0.47 -9.79 -20.91
CA ILE A 102 1.66 -9.72 -20.05
C ILE A 102 2.26 -11.09 -19.87
N SER A 103 3.57 -11.18 -20.06
CA SER A 103 4.31 -12.42 -19.85
C SER A 103 5.73 -12.15 -19.35
N ILE A 104 6.23 -13.06 -18.52
CA ILE A 104 7.60 -13.04 -18.05
C ILE A 104 8.31 -14.26 -18.64
N ARG A 105 9.46 -14.03 -19.25
CA ARG A 105 10.27 -15.08 -19.84
C ARG A 105 11.63 -15.10 -19.20
N LEU A 106 12.09 -16.28 -18.79
CA LEU A 106 13.46 -16.52 -18.42
C LEU A 106 14.30 -16.60 -19.70
N LEU A 107 15.24 -15.69 -19.85
CA LEU A 107 16.11 -15.63 -21.02
C LEU A 107 17.39 -16.43 -20.82
N GLU A 108 18.04 -16.25 -19.67
CA GLU A 108 19.34 -16.85 -19.38
C GLU A 108 19.51 -17.09 -17.88
N VAL A 109 20.26 -18.10 -17.52
CA VAL A 109 20.78 -18.31 -16.16
C VAL A 109 22.31 -18.40 -16.28
N LYS A 110 23.00 -17.49 -15.58
CA LYS A 110 24.47 -17.39 -15.62
C LYS A 110 25.12 -18.13 -14.47
N GLU A 111 26.30 -18.65 -14.71
CA GLU A 111 27.11 -19.31 -13.69
C GLU A 111 27.61 -18.34 -12.61
N GLY A 112 27.88 -18.88 -11.42
CA GLY A 112 28.36 -18.15 -10.26
C GLY A 112 27.27 -18.10 -9.17
N SER A 113 26.87 -16.92 -8.72
CA SER A 113 25.64 -16.73 -7.96
C SER A 113 24.44 -17.02 -8.86
N PHE A 114 23.28 -17.41 -8.29
CA PHE A 114 22.09 -17.52 -9.13
C PHE A 114 21.78 -16.15 -9.75
N LEU A 115 22.07 -16.02 -11.03
CA LEU A 115 21.81 -14.83 -11.82
C LEU A 115 20.94 -15.21 -13.01
N SER A 116 19.72 -14.71 -13.04
CA SER A 116 18.79 -14.91 -14.15
C SER A 116 18.48 -13.59 -14.85
N GLU A 117 18.45 -13.66 -16.18
CA GLU A 117 17.90 -12.57 -17.00
C GLU A 117 16.47 -12.88 -17.39
N LEU A 118 15.58 -11.95 -17.14
CA LEU A 118 14.15 -12.06 -17.35
C LEU A 118 13.70 -10.98 -18.35
N ALA A 119 12.74 -11.30 -19.21
CA ALA A 119 12.05 -10.31 -20.02
C ALA A 119 10.59 -10.21 -19.60
N ILE A 120 10.15 -9.01 -19.24
CA ILE A 120 8.75 -8.66 -19.05
C ILE A 120 8.25 -8.13 -20.39
N LYS A 121 7.33 -8.84 -21.03
CA LYS A 121 6.64 -8.36 -22.23
C LYS A 121 5.25 -7.91 -21.84
N TYR A 122 4.85 -6.73 -22.26
CA TYR A 122 3.52 -6.19 -21.99
C TYR A 122 2.93 -5.56 -23.25
N GLN A 123 1.59 -5.62 -23.33
CA GLN A 123 0.80 -5.04 -24.41
C GLN A 123 -0.46 -4.38 -23.84
N ASP A 124 -1.00 -3.43 -24.58
CA ASP A 124 -2.27 -2.76 -24.26
C ASP A 124 -2.33 -2.17 -22.85
N ILE A 125 -1.23 -1.58 -22.37
CA ILE A 125 -1.28 -0.78 -21.14
C ILE A 125 -1.98 0.54 -21.46
N ILE A 126 -3.10 0.78 -20.80
CA ILE A 126 -3.90 2.01 -20.94
C ILE A 126 -3.25 3.13 -20.14
N VAL A 127 -2.69 4.13 -20.82
CA VAL A 127 -1.90 5.21 -20.22
C VAL A 127 -2.73 6.22 -19.40
N PRO A 128 -4.00 6.50 -19.69
CA PRO A 128 -4.71 7.58 -18.99
C PRO A 128 -5.28 7.24 -17.62
N ALA A 129 -5.34 5.97 -17.22
CA ALA A 129 -6.04 5.58 -15.99
C ALA A 129 -5.31 5.98 -14.70
N LEU A 130 -4.00 6.27 -14.77
CA LEU A 130 -3.23 6.72 -13.61
C LEU A 130 -2.20 7.76 -14.05
N PRO A 131 -2.04 8.86 -13.31
CA PRO A 131 -0.94 9.79 -13.47
C PRO A 131 0.38 9.17 -12.96
N LEU A 132 0.63 7.92 -13.28
CA LEU A 132 1.93 7.27 -13.18
C LEU A 132 2.73 7.76 -14.38
N VAL A 133 3.15 9.03 -14.38
CA VAL A 133 4.14 9.52 -15.34
C VAL A 133 5.49 8.91 -15.01
N ILE A 134 5.59 7.63 -15.32
CA ILE A 134 6.86 6.93 -15.41
C ILE A 134 7.22 6.99 -16.89
N ASN A 135 8.46 7.31 -17.21
CA ASN A 135 8.94 7.28 -18.58
C ASN A 135 8.48 6.00 -19.28
N ASN A 136 7.91 6.12 -20.44
CA ASN A 136 7.19 5.07 -21.17
C ASN A 136 7.91 3.71 -21.29
N SER A 137 9.24 3.66 -21.14
CA SER A 137 10.04 2.43 -21.23
C SER A 137 10.04 1.60 -19.93
N ASP A 138 9.86 2.23 -18.76
CA ASP A 138 10.17 1.62 -17.46
C ASP A 138 8.93 1.46 -16.57
N MET A 139 7.75 1.51 -17.17
CA MET A 139 6.48 1.68 -16.44
C MET A 139 6.25 0.61 -15.37
N ILE A 140 6.36 -0.66 -15.69
CA ILE A 140 6.10 -1.75 -14.73
C ILE A 140 7.21 -1.80 -13.68
N TRP A 141 8.48 -1.79 -14.11
CA TRP A 141 9.60 -1.85 -13.19
C TRP A 141 9.70 -0.61 -12.32
N GLY A 142 9.53 0.58 -12.90
CA GLY A 142 9.54 1.85 -12.17
C GLY A 142 8.46 1.92 -11.10
N ALA A 143 7.26 1.41 -11.37
CA ALA A 143 6.17 1.33 -10.41
C ALA A 143 6.48 0.33 -9.27
N ILE A 144 7.04 -0.84 -9.57
CA ILE A 144 7.48 -1.82 -8.57
C ILE A 144 8.54 -1.20 -7.66
N LYS A 145 9.57 -0.57 -8.26
CA LYS A 145 10.66 0.04 -7.51
C LYS A 145 10.19 1.20 -6.63
N SER A 146 9.39 2.11 -7.17
CA SER A 146 8.82 3.22 -6.40
C SER A 146 7.97 2.73 -5.23
N SER A 147 7.20 1.65 -5.42
CA SER A 147 6.43 1.00 -4.37
C SER A 147 7.31 0.41 -3.27
N TYR A 148 8.40 -0.25 -3.64
CA TYR A 148 9.38 -0.80 -2.69
C TYR A 148 10.05 0.31 -1.87
N ASP A 149 10.54 1.35 -2.53
CA ASP A 149 11.22 2.48 -1.90
C ASP A 149 10.26 3.22 -0.94
N PHE A 150 9.01 3.38 -1.33
CA PHE A 150 7.96 3.95 -0.48
C PHE A 150 7.74 3.12 0.79
N ILE A 151 7.57 1.79 0.67
CA ILE A 151 7.39 0.90 1.82
C ILE A 151 8.61 0.97 2.73
N LYS A 152 9.81 0.92 2.16
CA LYS A 152 11.07 0.94 2.90
C LYS A 152 11.23 2.24 3.69
N ALA A 153 10.99 3.39 3.06
CA ALA A 153 11.06 4.69 3.70
C ALA A 153 10.02 4.84 4.82
N LYS A 154 8.76 4.49 4.53
CA LYS A 154 7.66 4.53 5.50
C LYS A 154 7.91 3.61 6.69
N THR A 155 8.30 2.37 6.44
CA THR A 155 8.57 1.37 7.49
C THR A 155 9.71 1.81 8.39
N LYS A 156 10.80 2.31 7.79
CA LYS A 156 11.95 2.82 8.54
C LYS A 156 11.54 3.98 9.45
N ALA A 157 10.81 4.96 8.93
CA ALA A 157 10.37 6.11 9.70
C ALA A 157 9.48 5.71 10.89
N ILE A 158 8.52 4.79 10.67
CA ILE A 158 7.63 4.30 11.73
C ILE A 158 8.42 3.54 12.81
N LYS A 159 9.39 2.69 12.43
CA LYS A 159 10.24 1.96 13.39
C LYS A 159 11.16 2.89 14.19
N GLU A 160 11.52 4.04 13.63
CA GLU A 160 12.26 5.11 14.32
C GLU A 160 11.33 6.01 15.18
N GLY A 161 10.05 5.70 15.30
CA GLY A 161 9.07 6.48 16.09
C GLY A 161 8.74 7.84 15.48
N LYS A 162 8.99 8.03 14.17
CA LYS A 162 8.73 9.29 13.48
C LYS A 162 7.33 9.31 12.89
N GLU A 163 6.72 10.49 12.92
CA GLU A 163 5.48 10.75 12.17
C GLU A 163 5.74 10.72 10.68
N VAL A 164 4.84 10.12 9.91
CA VAL A 164 4.96 10.03 8.45
C VAL A 164 3.81 10.75 7.80
N VAL A 165 4.11 11.80 7.04
CA VAL A 165 3.15 12.51 6.20
C VAL A 165 3.39 12.11 4.74
N VAL A 166 2.35 11.61 4.08
CA VAL A 166 2.40 11.19 2.68
C VAL A 166 1.65 12.20 1.83
N THR A 167 2.33 12.79 0.85
CA THR A 167 1.73 13.66 -0.16
C THR A 167 1.77 12.97 -1.51
N GLN A 168 0.63 12.92 -2.18
CA GLN A 168 0.51 12.35 -3.53
C GLN A 168 0.46 13.48 -4.55
N ASN A 169 1.34 13.43 -5.53
CA ASN A 169 1.41 14.40 -6.64
C ASN A 169 1.01 13.74 -7.95
N ALA A 170 0.29 14.52 -8.79
CA ALA A 170 -0.03 14.13 -10.16
C ALA A 170 1.13 14.35 -11.16
N ASP A 171 2.17 15.10 -10.77
CA ASP A 171 3.17 15.66 -11.71
C ASP A 171 4.35 14.73 -12.02
N GLY A 172 4.19 13.43 -11.90
CA GLY A 172 5.19 12.47 -12.38
C GLY A 172 6.54 12.46 -11.65
N ASN A 173 6.63 13.05 -10.48
CA ASN A 173 7.86 13.10 -9.73
C ASN A 173 8.15 11.78 -9.00
N VAL A 174 9.41 11.37 -9.08
CA VAL A 174 10.00 10.29 -8.30
C VAL A 174 9.79 10.58 -6.81
N MET A 175 9.64 9.52 -6.01
CA MET A 175 9.51 9.60 -4.56
C MET A 175 10.57 10.54 -3.95
N ASN A 176 10.12 11.52 -3.21
CA ASN A 176 10.97 12.42 -2.45
C ASN A 176 10.74 12.22 -0.95
N VAL A 177 11.81 11.94 -0.20
CA VAL A 177 11.77 11.76 1.25
C VAL A 177 12.53 12.89 1.91
N SER A 178 11.85 13.68 2.72
CA SER A 178 12.47 14.75 3.51
C SER A 178 12.14 14.61 4.98
N ASN A 179 13.13 14.90 5.83
CA ASN A 179 12.98 14.96 7.29
C ASN A 179 12.94 16.43 7.72
N ASN A 180 11.95 16.80 8.52
CA ASN A 180 11.94 18.10 9.14
C ASN A 180 12.53 18.07 10.56
N SER A 181 12.79 19.26 11.11
CA SER A 181 13.39 19.42 12.44
C SER A 181 12.51 18.91 13.61
N ASN A 182 11.25 18.61 13.35
CA ASN A 182 10.28 18.12 14.36
C ASN A 182 10.11 16.60 14.34
N GLY A 183 10.98 15.86 13.64
CA GLY A 183 10.90 14.41 13.58
C GLY A 183 9.80 13.87 12.65
N ILE A 184 9.22 14.72 11.81
CA ILE A 184 8.24 14.32 10.80
C ILE A 184 8.97 13.93 9.52
N VAL A 185 8.63 12.76 8.97
CA VAL A 185 9.10 12.31 7.65
C VAL A 185 8.02 12.60 6.62
N ASN A 186 8.32 13.49 5.68
CA ASN A 186 7.45 13.77 4.55
C ASN A 186 7.86 12.89 3.37
N ILE A 187 6.91 12.15 2.82
CA ILE A 187 7.10 11.29 1.64
C ILE A 187 6.18 11.81 0.55
N THR A 188 6.76 12.36 -0.50
CA THR A 188 6.02 12.76 -1.70
C THR A 188 6.20 11.69 -2.75
N VAL A 189 5.11 11.16 -3.28
CA VAL A 189 5.09 10.08 -4.28
C VAL A 189 4.06 10.38 -5.36
N ASN A 190 4.18 9.70 -6.49
CA ASN A 190 3.16 9.73 -7.52
C ASN A 190 1.83 9.17 -7.02
N ASN A 191 0.75 9.72 -7.56
CA ASN A 191 -0.59 9.21 -7.30
C ASN A 191 -0.68 7.71 -7.66
N GLY A 192 -1.34 6.92 -6.82
CA GLY A 192 -1.47 5.46 -7.00
C GLY A 192 -0.30 4.62 -6.44
N ILE A 193 0.91 5.17 -6.24
CA ILE A 193 2.03 4.40 -5.66
C ILE A 193 1.73 3.88 -4.25
N PRO A 194 1.12 4.63 -3.31
CA PRO A 194 0.78 4.08 -1.99
C PRO A 194 -0.17 2.88 -2.05
N ASP A 195 -1.15 2.91 -2.94
CA ASP A 195 -2.11 1.81 -3.11
C ASP A 195 -1.46 0.60 -3.78
N LEU A 196 -0.66 0.81 -4.81
CA LEU A 196 0.14 -0.24 -5.43
C LEU A 196 1.11 -0.85 -4.41
N ALA A 197 1.82 -0.03 -3.65
CA ALA A 197 2.72 -0.46 -2.60
C ALA A 197 2.03 -1.36 -1.58
N ASN A 198 0.80 -1.03 -1.17
CA ASN A 198 0.00 -1.86 -0.29
C ASN A 198 -0.36 -3.23 -0.93
N LYS A 199 -0.64 -3.26 -2.23
CA LYS A 199 -0.92 -4.50 -2.97
C LYS A 199 0.33 -5.37 -3.15
N LEU A 200 1.53 -4.78 -3.27
CA LEU A 200 2.80 -5.46 -3.51
C LEU A 200 3.56 -5.89 -2.24
N LYS A 201 3.22 -5.34 -1.08
CA LYS A 201 3.88 -5.63 0.20
C LYS A 201 4.05 -7.12 0.52
N PRO A 202 3.02 -7.97 0.36
CA PRO A 202 3.14 -9.39 0.69
C PRO A 202 4.26 -10.08 -0.08
N GLU A 203 4.48 -9.73 -1.33
CA GLU A 203 5.52 -10.30 -2.19
C GLU A 203 6.91 -9.81 -1.76
N PHE A 204 7.07 -8.51 -1.48
CA PHE A 204 8.31 -7.98 -0.93
C PHE A 204 8.66 -8.63 0.42
N GLN A 205 7.65 -8.80 1.27
CA GLN A 205 7.83 -9.47 2.55
C GLN A 205 8.23 -10.94 2.39
N ALA A 206 7.64 -11.66 1.43
CA ALA A 206 7.98 -13.05 1.16
C ALA A 206 9.43 -13.18 0.64
N MET A 207 9.86 -12.29 -0.26
CA MET A 207 11.24 -12.24 -0.73
C MET A 207 12.23 -11.91 0.40
N ALA A 208 11.92 -10.91 1.23
CA ALA A 208 12.76 -10.55 2.37
C ALA A 208 12.88 -11.69 3.41
N ARG A 209 11.82 -12.48 3.62
CA ARG A 209 11.84 -13.63 4.54
C ARG A 209 12.76 -14.75 4.10
N SER A 210 12.99 -14.94 2.81
CA SER A 210 13.87 -15.99 2.28
C SER A 210 15.35 -15.74 2.57
N ILE A 211 15.72 -14.55 3.01
CA ILE A 211 17.08 -14.17 3.39
C ILE A 211 17.35 -14.69 4.80
N ASP A 212 18.39 -15.50 4.96
CA ASP A 212 18.84 -16.01 6.27
C ASP A 212 20.21 -15.45 6.72
N GLY A 213 20.92 -14.82 5.81
CA GLY A 213 22.22 -14.22 6.05
C GLY A 213 23.41 -15.17 5.85
N GLU A 214 23.13 -16.44 5.53
CA GLU A 214 24.12 -17.50 5.26
C GLU A 214 23.82 -18.14 3.91
N SER A 215 22.82 -19.03 3.87
CA SER A 215 22.41 -19.71 2.62
C SER A 215 21.97 -18.73 1.54
N VAL A 216 21.21 -17.70 1.94
CA VAL A 216 20.78 -16.57 1.09
C VAL A 216 21.13 -15.27 1.81
N GLU A 217 22.15 -14.60 1.33
CA GLU A 217 22.60 -13.31 1.89
C GLU A 217 21.84 -12.12 1.32
N LYS A 218 21.57 -12.16 0.01
CA LYS A 218 21.02 -11.02 -0.71
C LYS A 218 20.22 -11.44 -1.94
N ILE A 219 19.15 -10.71 -2.22
CA ILE A 219 18.39 -10.75 -3.47
C ILE A 219 18.46 -9.37 -4.09
N GLU A 220 18.94 -9.29 -5.34
CA GLU A 220 19.02 -8.06 -6.13
C GLU A 220 18.18 -8.20 -7.38
N ILE A 221 17.39 -7.19 -7.68
CA ILE A 221 16.64 -7.09 -8.92
C ILE A 221 16.99 -5.76 -9.56
N SER A 222 17.41 -5.82 -10.82
CA SER A 222 17.92 -4.65 -11.53
C SER A 222 17.36 -4.61 -12.94
N GLU A 223 17.02 -3.43 -13.40
CA GLU A 223 16.72 -3.23 -14.81
C GLU A 223 18.02 -3.28 -15.62
N LEU A 224 17.97 -3.98 -16.75
CA LEU A 224 19.05 -4.06 -17.72
C LEU A 224 18.72 -3.11 -18.88
N ASN A 225 19.38 -1.96 -18.91
CA ASN A 225 19.34 -1.05 -20.04
C ASN A 225 20.68 -1.03 -20.77
N ASP A 226 20.71 -0.45 -21.98
CA ASP A 226 21.91 -0.38 -22.84
C ASP A 226 23.05 0.46 -22.21
N GLN A 227 22.79 1.19 -21.12
CA GLN A 227 23.77 2.01 -20.42
C GLN A 227 24.30 1.36 -19.13
N GLY A 228 23.90 0.13 -18.82
CA GLY A 228 24.18 -0.56 -17.58
C GLY A 228 23.06 -0.38 -16.53
N SER A 229 23.06 -1.22 -15.51
CA SER A 229 22.00 -1.22 -14.47
C SER A 229 21.88 0.12 -13.76
N VAL A 230 20.74 0.79 -13.90
CA VAL A 230 20.50 2.13 -13.34
C VAL A 230 19.60 2.10 -12.11
N GLN A 231 18.68 1.14 -12.00
CA GLN A 231 17.71 1.08 -10.89
C GLN A 231 17.72 -0.30 -10.26
N ASN A 232 18.18 -0.37 -9.02
CA ASN A 232 18.27 -1.61 -8.26
C ASN A 232 17.26 -1.64 -7.11
N LEU A 233 16.62 -2.77 -6.94
CA LEU A 233 15.89 -3.17 -5.77
C LEU A 233 16.69 -4.27 -5.07
N SER A 234 16.95 -4.14 -3.78
CA SER A 234 17.81 -5.04 -3.05
C SER A 234 17.19 -5.40 -1.71
N PHE A 235 17.20 -6.69 -1.41
CA PHE A 235 16.86 -7.22 -0.10
C PHE A 235 18.11 -7.79 0.54
N ASP A 236 18.37 -7.42 1.77
CA ASP A 236 19.39 -7.96 2.65
C ASP A 236 18.81 -8.30 4.03
N LEU A 237 19.65 -8.70 4.97
CA LEU A 237 19.23 -9.04 6.32
C LEU A 237 18.58 -7.84 7.05
N LYS A 238 19.00 -6.61 6.73
CA LYS A 238 18.39 -5.39 7.30
C LYS A 238 16.99 -5.17 6.76
N ASP A 239 16.78 -5.42 5.48
CA ASP A 239 15.47 -5.33 4.86
C ASP A 239 14.51 -6.40 5.42
N LYS A 240 15.00 -7.62 5.71
CA LYS A 240 14.22 -8.65 6.41
C LYS A 240 13.64 -8.13 7.72
N GLU A 241 14.46 -7.43 8.51
CA GLU A 241 14.00 -6.84 9.76
C GLU A 241 13.01 -5.68 9.54
N LEU A 242 13.12 -4.94 8.44
CA LEU A 242 12.15 -3.89 8.09
C LEU A 242 10.77 -4.47 7.75
N PHE A 243 10.72 -5.60 7.06
CA PHE A 243 9.46 -6.25 6.66
C PHE A 243 8.87 -7.17 7.73
N LYS A 244 9.53 -7.34 8.87
CA LYS A 244 9.02 -8.18 9.95
C LYS A 244 7.91 -7.47 10.72
N VAL A 245 6.86 -8.22 11.03
CA VAL A 245 5.86 -7.77 11.99
C VAL A 245 6.52 -7.53 13.34
N SER A 246 6.33 -6.36 13.89
CA SER A 246 6.94 -5.97 15.16
C SER A 246 5.91 -5.35 16.09
N THR A 247 6.08 -5.57 17.40
CA THR A 247 5.27 -4.93 18.43
C THR A 247 6.16 -3.98 19.25
N PHE A 248 5.65 -2.79 19.53
CA PHE A 248 6.33 -1.82 20.38
C PHE A 248 5.32 -0.96 21.14
N THR A 249 5.77 -0.36 22.22
CA THR A 249 4.95 0.62 22.96
C THR A 249 5.28 2.01 22.44
N GLN A 250 4.25 2.76 22.07
CA GLN A 250 4.40 4.17 21.72
C GLN A 250 4.59 4.97 23.01
N ASP A 251 5.57 5.88 23.03
CA ASP A 251 5.88 6.68 24.23
C ASP A 251 4.94 7.84 24.46
N ASP A 252 4.21 8.26 23.41
CA ASP A 252 3.18 9.28 23.49
C ASP A 252 2.02 8.81 24.38
N GLU A 253 1.67 9.62 25.36
CA GLU A 253 0.51 9.41 26.22
C GLU A 253 -0.73 10.00 25.54
N ILE A 254 -1.79 9.24 25.49
CA ILE A 254 -3.08 9.64 24.93
C ILE A 254 -4.16 9.58 25.99
N ALA A 255 -5.19 10.44 25.85
CA ALA A 255 -6.39 10.36 26.65
C ALA A 255 -7.48 9.57 25.89
N ILE A 256 -8.11 8.63 26.59
CA ILE A 256 -9.23 7.84 26.07
C ILE A 256 -10.37 7.85 27.08
N THR A 257 -11.60 7.74 26.61
CA THR A 257 -12.76 7.47 27.47
C THR A 257 -13.12 6.00 27.37
N GLY A 258 -13.21 5.32 28.49
CA GLY A 258 -13.48 3.89 28.49
C GLY A 258 -14.05 3.36 29.79
N LYS A 259 -14.58 2.12 29.70
CA LYS A 259 -15.11 1.36 30.83
C LYS A 259 -14.39 0.03 30.93
N ILE A 260 -13.80 -0.26 32.07
CA ILE A 260 -13.22 -1.57 32.34
C ILE A 260 -14.35 -2.57 32.54
N ILE A 261 -14.37 -3.61 31.71
CA ILE A 261 -15.41 -4.63 31.67
C ILE A 261 -14.97 -5.97 32.31
N ASP A 262 -13.66 -6.19 32.37
CA ASP A 262 -13.06 -7.37 32.93
C ASP A 262 -11.64 -7.07 33.44
N GLY A 263 -11.22 -7.69 34.55
CA GLY A 263 -9.87 -7.45 35.06
C GLY A 263 -9.39 -8.48 36.06
N ASN A 264 -8.07 -8.73 36.00
CA ASN A 264 -7.36 -9.64 36.88
C ASN A 264 -6.38 -8.86 37.78
N PHE A 265 -6.67 -8.80 39.07
CA PHE A 265 -5.84 -8.09 40.04
C PHE A 265 -4.41 -8.66 40.16
N VAL A 266 -4.26 -9.97 40.06
CA VAL A 266 -2.95 -10.63 40.20
C VAL A 266 -2.02 -10.23 39.06
N TYR A 267 -2.54 -10.27 37.85
CA TYR A 267 -1.77 -9.97 36.63
C TYR A 267 -1.85 -8.50 36.19
N LYS A 268 -2.64 -7.68 36.90
CA LYS A 268 -2.79 -6.23 36.62
C LYS A 268 -3.19 -5.94 35.18
N ASN A 269 -4.07 -6.76 34.61
CA ASN A 269 -4.56 -6.66 33.24
C ASN A 269 -6.05 -7.01 33.14
N GLY A 270 -6.63 -6.79 31.95
CA GLY A 270 -8.01 -7.10 31.68
C GLY A 270 -8.48 -6.61 30.32
N ARG A 271 -9.76 -6.25 30.24
CA ARG A 271 -10.38 -5.70 29.04
C ARG A 271 -11.07 -4.37 29.34
N ILE A 272 -10.90 -3.40 28.44
CA ILE A 272 -11.51 -2.09 28.48
C ILE A 272 -12.33 -1.88 27.21
N GLN A 273 -13.55 -1.37 27.37
CA GLN A 273 -14.36 -0.90 26.26
C GLN A 273 -14.11 0.61 26.09
N ILE A 274 -13.59 0.99 24.92
CA ILE A 274 -13.30 2.38 24.56
C ILE A 274 -14.43 2.91 23.68
N ARG A 275 -14.85 4.14 23.93
CA ARG A 275 -15.87 4.85 23.16
C ARG A 275 -15.49 6.32 23.00
N ASN A 276 -15.87 6.89 21.84
CA ASN A 276 -15.69 8.33 21.56
C ASN A 276 -14.24 8.82 21.70
N SER A 277 -13.26 8.00 21.35
CA SER A 277 -11.86 8.39 21.36
C SER A 277 -11.41 8.82 19.98
N SER A 278 -10.72 9.96 19.87
CA SER A 278 -10.06 10.39 18.63
C SER A 278 -8.73 9.67 18.38
N ALA A 279 -8.16 9.05 19.41
CA ALA A 279 -6.82 8.48 19.38
C ALA A 279 -6.80 6.95 19.07
N ILE A 280 -7.92 6.27 19.37
CA ILE A 280 -8.09 4.82 19.16
C ILE A 280 -9.51 4.58 18.67
N PRO A 281 -9.74 3.71 17.68
CA PRO A 281 -11.10 3.33 17.26
C PRO A 281 -11.93 2.77 18.40
N ASP A 282 -13.25 3.01 18.38
CA ASP A 282 -14.15 2.42 19.35
C ASP A 282 -14.10 0.89 19.32
N GLY A 283 -14.06 0.25 20.49
CA GLY A 283 -13.98 -1.20 20.59
C GLY A 283 -13.52 -1.72 21.94
N GLU A 284 -13.35 -3.04 22.01
CA GLU A 284 -12.78 -3.72 23.16
C GLU A 284 -11.28 -3.95 22.97
N TYR A 285 -10.51 -3.56 23.98
CA TYR A 285 -9.05 -3.71 23.97
C TYR A 285 -8.57 -4.42 25.22
N LYS A 286 -7.45 -5.11 25.11
CA LYS A 286 -6.71 -5.55 26.30
C LYS A 286 -6.12 -4.30 26.96
N PHE A 287 -6.05 -4.34 28.29
CA PHE A 287 -5.30 -3.33 29.03
C PHE A 287 -4.38 -3.96 30.06
N SER A 288 -3.33 -3.25 30.38
CA SER A 288 -2.52 -3.40 31.59
C SER A 288 -2.37 -2.04 32.28
N VAL A 289 -1.87 -2.02 33.49
CA VAL A 289 -1.64 -0.80 34.24
C VAL A 289 -0.17 -0.64 34.55
N SER A 290 0.29 0.60 34.60
CA SER A 290 1.64 0.94 35.02
C SER A 290 1.87 0.63 36.52
N GLU A 291 3.13 0.45 36.93
CA GLU A 291 3.50 0.00 38.29
C GLU A 291 2.96 0.90 39.40
N ASN A 292 2.84 2.21 39.17
CA ASN A 292 2.28 3.16 40.12
C ASN A 292 0.79 2.93 40.45
N LEU A 293 0.07 2.15 39.64
CA LEU A 293 -1.34 1.83 39.80
C LEU A 293 -1.58 0.42 40.38
N HIS A 294 -0.56 -0.25 40.85
CA HIS A 294 -0.67 -1.63 41.36
C HIS A 294 -1.30 -1.75 42.76
N ALA A 295 -1.52 -0.63 43.46
CA ALA A 295 -2.18 -0.63 44.76
C ALA A 295 -3.63 -1.14 44.66
N GLU A 296 -4.07 -1.92 45.65
CA GLU A 296 -5.42 -2.54 45.64
C GLU A 296 -6.55 -1.50 45.61
N GLU A 297 -6.38 -0.41 46.34
CA GLU A 297 -7.37 0.68 46.39
C GLU A 297 -7.57 1.31 45.00
N LYS A 298 -6.46 1.61 44.32
CA LYS A 298 -6.48 2.14 42.96
C LYS A 298 -7.09 1.17 41.98
N TRP A 299 -6.76 -0.11 42.09
CA TRP A 299 -7.32 -1.16 41.25
C TRP A 299 -8.85 -1.24 41.40
N ARG A 300 -9.38 -1.21 42.63
CA ARG A 300 -10.85 -1.26 42.87
C ARG A 300 -11.55 -0.05 42.29
N ASP A 301 -10.96 1.12 42.37
CA ASP A 301 -11.54 2.35 41.88
C ASP A 301 -11.67 2.42 40.33
N MET A 302 -10.85 1.68 39.64
CA MET A 302 -10.89 1.62 38.16
C MET A 302 -12.15 0.95 37.59
N PHE A 303 -12.82 0.06 38.36
CA PHE A 303 -13.86 -0.81 37.81
C PHE A 303 -15.23 -0.15 37.72
N LEU A 304 -16.02 -0.58 36.72
CA LEU A 304 -17.44 -0.35 36.55
C LEU A 304 -17.86 1.08 36.18
N GLN A 305 -16.95 2.03 36.20
CA GLN A 305 -17.25 3.41 35.81
C GLN A 305 -16.66 3.70 34.43
N GLU A 306 -17.40 4.47 33.65
CA GLU A 306 -16.86 5.07 32.44
C GLU A 306 -16.13 6.34 32.84
N ARG A 307 -14.87 6.43 32.49
CA ARG A 307 -14.03 7.58 32.84
C ARG A 307 -12.92 7.83 31.84
N PRO A 308 -12.31 9.02 31.85
CA PRO A 308 -11.10 9.25 31.08
C PRO A 308 -9.91 8.53 31.73
N TYR A 309 -9.09 7.91 30.87
CA TYR A 309 -7.83 7.28 31.21
C TYR A 309 -6.72 7.90 30.37
N TYR A 310 -5.56 8.11 30.99
CA TYR A 310 -4.33 8.38 30.29
C TYR A 310 -3.62 7.08 30.04
N CYS A 311 -3.16 6.84 28.83
CA CYS A 311 -2.55 5.56 28.49
C CYS A 311 -1.52 5.68 27.37
N LYS A 312 -0.59 4.75 27.36
CA LYS A 312 0.28 4.44 26.22
C LYS A 312 -0.34 3.31 25.41
N ARG A 313 0.00 3.23 24.12
CA ARG A 313 -0.48 2.18 23.22
C ARG A 313 0.61 1.17 22.96
N ARG A 314 0.34 -0.10 23.18
CA ARG A 314 1.13 -1.18 22.61
C ARG A 314 0.55 -1.54 21.26
N VAL A 315 1.33 -1.34 20.22
CA VAL A 315 0.89 -1.48 18.83
C VAL A 315 1.65 -2.57 18.11
N GLU A 316 0.98 -3.19 17.17
CA GLU A 316 1.55 -4.07 16.17
C GLU A 316 1.72 -3.28 14.88
N PHE A 317 2.94 -3.29 14.37
CA PHE A 317 3.25 -2.81 13.04
C PHE A 317 3.44 -4.01 12.12
N ASP A 318 2.53 -4.18 11.20
CA ASP A 318 2.66 -5.13 10.09
C ASP A 318 2.93 -4.33 8.82
N PRO A 319 4.11 -4.48 8.19
CA PRO A 319 4.40 -3.82 6.92
C PRO A 319 3.39 -4.12 5.81
N SER A 320 2.64 -5.21 5.92
CA SER A 320 1.54 -5.55 4.99
C SER A 320 0.22 -4.82 5.29
N ASN A 321 0.16 -4.00 6.34
CA ASN A 321 -1.04 -3.28 6.73
C ASN A 321 -0.79 -1.76 6.73
N PRO A 322 -1.73 -0.91 6.25
CA PRO A 322 -1.49 0.54 6.14
C PRO A 322 -1.39 1.28 7.47
N GLY A 323 -1.82 0.67 8.58
CA GLY A 323 -1.89 1.30 9.90
C GLY A 323 -1.19 0.52 11.00
N LEU A 324 -1.09 1.17 12.17
CA LEU A 324 -0.72 0.52 13.41
C LEU A 324 -1.98 -0.13 14.02
N LYS A 325 -1.89 -1.40 14.38
CA LYS A 325 -2.96 -2.09 15.08
C LYS A 325 -2.72 -1.99 16.57
N VAL A 326 -3.64 -1.39 17.31
CA VAL A 326 -3.57 -1.35 18.77
C VAL A 326 -3.86 -2.74 19.31
N LEU A 327 -2.91 -3.30 20.04
CA LEU A 327 -3.02 -4.62 20.69
C LEU A 327 -3.47 -4.49 22.14
N GLU A 328 -3.01 -3.44 22.81
CA GLU A 328 -3.18 -3.24 24.24
C GLU A 328 -3.05 -1.75 24.57
N VAL A 329 -3.78 -1.27 25.56
CA VAL A 329 -3.58 0.03 26.18
C VAL A 329 -2.94 -0.16 27.55
N ILE A 330 -1.92 0.63 27.86
CA ILE A 330 -1.22 0.61 29.14
C ILE A 330 -1.69 1.85 29.89
N ILE A 331 -2.58 1.68 30.85
CA ILE A 331 -3.14 2.77 31.64
C ILE A 331 -2.05 3.29 32.56
N THR A 332 -1.74 4.58 32.45
CA THR A 332 -0.72 5.28 33.23
C THR A 332 -1.31 6.12 34.35
N ASP A 333 -2.51 6.64 34.13
CA ASP A 333 -3.26 7.41 35.14
C ASP A 333 -4.76 7.54 34.73
N TRP A 334 -5.58 8.08 35.60
CA TRP A 334 -6.94 8.55 35.32
C TRP A 334 -7.26 9.78 36.12
N ASP A 335 -8.20 10.62 35.62
CA ASP A 335 -8.66 11.83 36.33
C ASP A 335 -9.85 11.53 37.24
N GLU A 336 -9.65 11.67 38.54
CA GLU A 336 -10.70 11.46 39.55
C GLU A 336 -11.68 12.65 39.63
N LYS A 337 -11.32 13.82 39.09
CA LYS A 337 -12.04 15.07 39.34
C LYS A 337 -12.94 15.60 38.21
N GLN A 338 -12.81 15.08 36.99
CA GLN A 338 -13.49 15.65 35.82
C GLN A 338 -15.00 15.33 35.73
N TRP A 339 -15.54 14.48 36.59
CA TRP A 339 -16.97 14.10 36.54
C TRP A 339 -17.93 15.04 37.31
N GLU A 340 -17.41 15.89 38.17
CA GLU A 340 -18.24 16.85 38.91
C GLU A 340 -18.59 18.12 38.11
N ASP A 341 -17.87 18.39 37.00
CA ASP A 341 -18.02 19.62 36.20
C ASP A 341 -18.78 19.46 34.88
N VAL A 342 -19.31 18.29 34.55
CA VAL A 342 -20.07 18.00 33.32
C VAL A 342 -21.52 17.60 33.66
N GLY A 343 -22.10 18.25 34.61
CA GLY A 343 -23.51 18.15 34.98
C GLY A 343 -24.33 19.29 34.43
#